data_ef7e720f37c0f253489fe1f894ac3290
#
_entry.id   ef7e720f37c0f253489fe1f894ac3290
#
_cell.length_a   1.000
_cell.length_b   1.000
_cell.length_c   1.000
_cell.angle_alpha   90.00
_cell.angle_beta   90.00
_cell.angle_gamma   90.00
#
_symmetry.space_group_name_H-M   'P 1'
#
loop_
_entity.id
_entity.type
_entity.pdbx_description
1 polymer ?
#
loop_
_entity_poly.entity_id
_entity_poly.type
_entity_poly.pdbx_seq_one_letter_code
_entity_poly.pdbx_strand_id
1 'polypeptide(L)'
;MVRPNLPGARLVSATVHKATDVPSTKATHFTTQFGQFLDHDITLTPEEHVEDCCGDNAADAECLAINVAEDAYFSTTGTSCLEFTRSVSHCDGVTSDRREQTNGITAFVDGSNIYGSDQVTADLLRSNVGGEMKVTSRDSGDLLPVIEDFYTAGDVRAREMPGLSISHTIWLREHNRIAKLLQATLTDDEEIYQAARRIVVAEWQNVVYGQYMTEVLGEDSLEPKEDGSDYKWSTDPQMTNEFATAAFRYGHSMIQTTITMLAVDDATTEVGSYNLRDVFFEDGFYEDNFDNILMGLINLPAQTNDANVGEDLTNHLFANVGFTTDLVARNLQRGRDHGLPGFCCYYKKMADDDFDCTQGWDRRYE
;
A
#
# COMPACT_ATOMS: atom_id res chain seq x y z
N MET A 1 -1.48 -25.53 -6.31
CA MET A 1 -1.31 -26.56 -5.24
C MET A 1 -0.30 -26.05 -4.23
N VAL A 2 -0.74 -25.78 -3.01
CA VAL A 2 0.18 -25.42 -1.89
C VAL A 2 1.08 -26.64 -1.66
N ARG A 3 2.40 -26.45 -1.66
CA ARG A 3 3.34 -27.55 -1.38
C ARG A 3 3.10 -28.09 0.03
N PRO A 4 2.79 -29.38 0.23
CA PRO A 4 2.34 -29.93 1.52
C PRO A 4 3.37 -29.90 2.65
N ASN A 5 4.59 -29.44 2.41
CA ASN A 5 5.72 -29.46 3.34
C ASN A 5 6.31 -28.06 3.66
N LEU A 6 5.61 -26.97 3.33
CA LEU A 6 6.07 -25.66 3.74
C LEU A 6 5.73 -25.40 5.23
N PRO A 7 6.64 -24.73 5.99
CA PRO A 7 6.33 -24.35 7.37
C PRO A 7 5.13 -23.40 7.39
N GLY A 8 4.38 -23.36 8.50
CA GLY A 8 3.25 -22.44 8.67
C GLY A 8 3.67 -21.00 8.42
N ALA A 9 2.82 -20.21 7.77
CA ALA A 9 3.13 -18.81 7.43
C ALA A 9 3.43 -17.98 8.70
N ARG A 10 2.62 -18.17 9.76
CA ARG A 10 2.87 -17.51 11.04
C ARG A 10 4.16 -17.97 11.72
N LEU A 11 4.49 -19.26 11.66
CA LEU A 11 5.75 -19.77 12.20
C LEU A 11 6.96 -19.09 11.54
N VAL A 12 6.92 -18.90 10.22
CA VAL A 12 7.98 -18.19 9.48
C VAL A 12 8.02 -16.73 9.91
N SER A 13 6.87 -16.05 9.95
CA SER A 13 6.75 -14.65 10.41
C SER A 13 7.39 -14.48 11.80
N ALA A 14 6.95 -15.20 12.80
CA ALA A 14 7.43 -15.08 14.17
C ALA A 14 8.90 -15.50 14.37
N THR A 15 9.43 -16.36 13.50
CA THR A 15 10.83 -16.84 13.58
C THR A 15 11.81 -15.88 12.94
N VAL A 16 11.49 -15.39 11.75
CA VAL A 16 12.38 -14.59 10.92
C VAL A 16 12.30 -13.11 11.28
N HIS A 17 11.08 -12.59 11.49
CA HIS A 17 10.88 -11.17 11.73
C HIS A 17 10.83 -10.87 13.23
N LYS A 18 11.56 -9.85 13.65
CA LYS A 18 11.62 -9.40 15.04
C LYS A 18 11.11 -7.96 15.13
N ALA A 19 10.52 -7.62 16.26
CA ALA A 19 10.03 -6.28 16.54
C ALA A 19 11.15 -5.41 17.13
N THR A 20 12.23 -5.23 16.38
CA THR A 20 13.36 -4.39 16.80
C THR A 20 13.33 -3.09 16.01
N ASP A 21 13.28 -1.96 16.70
CA ASP A 21 13.33 -0.65 16.07
C ASP A 21 14.75 -0.33 15.61
N VAL A 22 14.88 -0.09 14.30
CA VAL A 22 16.12 0.33 13.66
C VAL A 22 15.79 1.53 12.76
N PRO A 23 15.87 2.77 13.29
CA PRO A 23 15.53 3.95 12.51
C PRO A 23 16.39 4.12 11.27
N SER A 24 15.77 4.47 10.17
CA SER A 24 16.45 4.78 8.91
C SER A 24 17.27 6.06 9.04
N THR A 25 18.43 6.10 8.40
CA THR A 25 19.26 7.32 8.30
C THR A 25 18.98 8.12 7.01
N LYS A 26 18.07 7.63 6.16
CA LYS A 26 17.78 8.22 4.84
C LYS A 26 16.30 8.55 4.66
N ALA A 27 15.43 7.58 4.93
CA ALA A 27 13.99 7.68 4.67
C ALA A 27 13.24 8.25 5.89
N THR A 28 12.25 9.09 5.63
CA THR A 28 11.26 9.52 6.62
C THR A 28 10.05 8.59 6.59
N HIS A 29 9.16 8.71 7.59
CA HIS A 29 7.87 8.01 7.56
C HIS A 29 7.07 8.34 6.30
N PHE A 30 7.19 9.57 5.78
CA PHE A 30 6.49 9.96 4.57
C PHE A 30 6.97 9.19 3.35
N THR A 31 8.26 8.82 3.28
CA THR A 31 8.78 7.94 2.20
C THR A 31 8.06 6.60 2.18
N THR A 32 7.86 6.00 3.35
CA THR A 32 7.11 4.74 3.49
C THR A 32 5.65 4.90 3.10
N GLN A 33 5.02 5.97 3.59
CA GLN A 33 3.62 6.27 3.30
C GLN A 33 3.37 6.58 1.82
N PHE A 34 4.32 7.29 1.19
CA PHE A 34 4.29 7.57 -0.23
C PHE A 34 4.39 6.28 -1.06
N GLY A 35 5.23 5.33 -0.62
CA GLY A 35 5.31 4.01 -1.26
C GLY A 35 4.00 3.24 -1.23
N GLN A 36 3.29 3.24 -0.10
CA GLN A 36 1.95 2.65 0.00
C GLN A 36 0.95 3.39 -0.90
N PHE A 37 1.00 4.71 -0.93
CA PHE A 37 0.13 5.52 -1.79
C PHE A 37 0.37 5.24 -3.28
N LEU A 38 1.63 5.01 -3.69
CA LEU A 38 1.98 4.59 -5.05
C LEU A 38 1.51 3.16 -5.34
N ASP A 39 1.65 2.22 -4.40
CA ASP A 39 1.10 0.86 -4.54
C ASP A 39 -0.39 0.92 -4.86
N HIS A 40 -1.13 1.80 -4.19
CA HIS A 40 -2.56 1.98 -4.38
C HIS A 40 -2.95 2.65 -5.70
N ASP A 41 -1.99 3.20 -6.45
CA ASP A 41 -2.20 3.68 -7.82
C ASP A 41 -2.05 2.59 -8.87
N ILE A 42 -1.27 1.54 -8.58
CA ILE A 42 -0.85 0.57 -9.62
C ILE A 42 -1.26 -0.87 -9.32
N THR A 43 -1.56 -1.23 -8.08
CA THR A 43 -1.97 -2.59 -7.72
C THR A 43 -3.13 -2.64 -6.71
N LEU A 44 -4.10 -3.48 -7.02
CA LEU A 44 -5.13 -3.95 -6.08
C LEU A 44 -5.51 -5.37 -6.46
N THR A 45 -5.15 -6.34 -5.64
CA THR A 45 -5.57 -7.73 -5.87
C THR A 45 -6.82 -8.01 -5.04
N PRO A 46 -8.01 -8.12 -5.64
CA PRO A 46 -9.25 -8.42 -4.91
C PRO A 46 -9.17 -9.82 -4.26
N GLU A 47 -9.83 -9.97 -3.12
CA GLU A 47 -10.00 -11.26 -2.45
C GLU A 47 -11.37 -11.85 -2.79
N GLU A 48 -11.46 -13.21 -2.82
CA GLU A 48 -12.74 -13.90 -3.00
C GLU A 48 -13.66 -13.64 -1.79
N HIS A 49 -14.95 -13.59 -2.03
CA HIS A 49 -15.96 -13.32 -1.00
C HIS A 49 -16.40 -14.60 -0.30
N VAL A 50 -15.47 -15.22 0.46
CA VAL A 50 -15.77 -16.35 1.35
C VAL A 50 -15.49 -15.92 2.77
N GLU A 51 -16.53 -15.90 3.59
CA GLU A 51 -16.43 -15.61 5.01
C GLU A 51 -16.21 -16.92 5.81
N ASP A 52 -15.69 -16.78 7.04
CA ASP A 52 -15.54 -17.88 7.99
C ASP A 52 -14.68 -19.06 7.49
N CYS A 53 -13.54 -18.73 6.88
CA CYS A 53 -12.55 -19.72 6.47
C CYS A 53 -11.90 -20.47 7.66
N CYS A 54 -12.03 -19.95 8.86
CA CYS A 54 -11.59 -20.60 10.10
C CYS A 54 -12.66 -21.50 10.73
N GLY A 55 -13.90 -21.44 10.27
CA GLY A 55 -15.06 -22.15 10.80
C GLY A 55 -15.77 -22.99 9.77
N ASP A 56 -17.03 -22.66 9.50
CA ASP A 56 -17.94 -23.49 8.70
C ASP A 56 -17.48 -23.67 7.23
N ASN A 57 -16.76 -22.67 6.68
CA ASN A 57 -16.26 -22.70 5.31
C ASN A 57 -14.79 -23.12 5.18
N ALA A 58 -14.19 -23.67 6.24
CA ALA A 58 -12.77 -24.07 6.22
C ALA A 58 -12.39 -25.09 5.12
N ALA A 59 -13.36 -25.81 4.55
CA ALA A 59 -13.18 -26.75 3.46
C ALA A 59 -13.38 -26.15 2.06
N ASP A 60 -13.77 -24.86 1.98
CA ASP A 60 -13.95 -24.19 0.71
C ASP A 60 -12.61 -24.05 -0.04
N ALA A 61 -12.63 -24.22 -1.35
CA ALA A 61 -11.43 -24.16 -2.19
C ALA A 61 -10.78 -22.76 -2.22
N GLU A 62 -11.54 -21.72 -1.93
CA GLU A 62 -11.07 -20.35 -1.87
C GLU A 62 -10.59 -19.94 -0.48
N CYS A 63 -10.72 -20.81 0.52
CA CYS A 63 -10.17 -20.62 1.85
C CYS A 63 -8.72 -21.13 1.94
N LEU A 64 -7.84 -20.30 2.51
CA LEU A 64 -6.44 -20.65 2.76
C LEU A 64 -6.01 -20.12 4.14
N ALA A 65 -6.82 -20.38 5.15
CA ALA A 65 -6.65 -19.89 6.51
C ALA A 65 -5.27 -20.22 7.11
N ILE A 66 -4.77 -19.36 7.99
CA ILE A 66 -3.46 -19.50 8.62
C ILE A 66 -3.65 -20.10 10.02
N ASN A 67 -3.16 -21.32 10.23
CA ASN A 67 -3.19 -21.96 11.53
C ASN A 67 -2.21 -21.28 12.50
N VAL A 68 -2.71 -20.89 13.68
CA VAL A 68 -1.95 -20.26 14.76
C VAL A 68 -2.21 -20.89 16.13
N ALA A 69 -2.80 -22.08 16.19
CA ALA A 69 -3.19 -22.75 17.43
C ALA A 69 -2.01 -22.98 18.40
N GLU A 70 -0.81 -23.17 17.89
CA GLU A 70 0.42 -23.39 18.66
C GLU A 70 1.31 -22.13 18.72
N ASP A 71 0.83 -20.98 18.20
CA ASP A 71 1.60 -19.73 18.23
C ASP A 71 1.65 -19.15 19.64
N ALA A 72 2.83 -18.70 20.07
CA ALA A 72 3.06 -18.21 21.43
C ALA A 72 2.21 -16.98 21.78
N TYR A 73 1.92 -16.11 20.82
CA TYR A 73 1.08 -14.93 21.03
C TYR A 73 -0.40 -15.26 20.87
N PHE A 74 -0.83 -15.77 19.72
CA PHE A 74 -2.24 -15.98 19.40
C PHE A 74 -2.92 -17.01 20.30
N SER A 75 -2.20 -18.01 20.82
CA SER A 75 -2.75 -18.94 21.80
C SER A 75 -3.17 -18.25 23.10
N THR A 76 -2.51 -17.16 23.49
CA THR A 76 -2.88 -16.39 24.69
C THR A 76 -4.14 -15.56 24.51
N THR A 77 -4.51 -15.23 23.28
CA THR A 77 -5.74 -14.51 22.92
C THR A 77 -6.92 -15.45 22.67
N GLY A 78 -6.69 -16.76 22.69
CA GLY A 78 -7.69 -17.76 22.33
C GLY A 78 -7.91 -17.91 20.82
N THR A 79 -7.07 -17.29 20.00
CA THR A 79 -7.13 -17.37 18.53
C THR A 79 -6.35 -18.59 18.05
N SER A 80 -6.98 -19.50 17.33
CA SER A 80 -6.33 -20.69 16.76
C SER A 80 -6.12 -20.62 15.25
N CYS A 81 -6.75 -19.63 14.61
CA CYS A 81 -6.77 -19.49 13.15
C CYS A 81 -6.90 -18.02 12.77
N LEU A 82 -6.21 -17.60 11.71
CA LEU A 82 -6.39 -16.29 11.09
C LEU A 82 -7.11 -16.45 9.75
N GLU A 83 -8.17 -15.68 9.56
CA GLU A 83 -8.93 -15.66 8.32
C GLU A 83 -8.04 -15.27 7.13
N PHE A 84 -8.14 -16.04 6.07
CA PHE A 84 -7.45 -15.74 4.82
C PHE A 84 -8.21 -16.36 3.65
N THR A 85 -8.63 -15.51 2.73
CA THR A 85 -9.27 -15.87 1.48
C THR A 85 -8.29 -15.73 0.33
N ARG A 86 -8.40 -16.56 -0.67
CA ARG A 86 -7.57 -16.49 -1.87
C ARG A 86 -7.92 -15.27 -2.70
N SER A 87 -6.99 -14.84 -3.51
CA SER A 87 -7.22 -13.76 -4.47
C SER A 87 -8.16 -14.19 -5.57
N VAL A 88 -8.99 -13.26 -6.04
CA VAL A 88 -9.87 -13.49 -7.20
C VAL A 88 -9.06 -13.94 -8.39
N SER A 89 -9.48 -15.07 -8.96
CA SER A 89 -8.81 -15.63 -10.13
C SER A 89 -9.28 -14.93 -11.41
N HIS A 90 -8.33 -14.67 -12.30
CA HIS A 90 -8.64 -14.28 -13.66
C HIS A 90 -9.00 -15.54 -14.46
N CYS A 91 -10.28 -15.69 -14.77
CA CYS A 91 -10.78 -16.76 -15.63
C CYS A 91 -11.20 -16.16 -16.95
N ASP A 92 -10.32 -16.14 -17.93
CA ASP A 92 -10.64 -15.78 -19.31
C ASP A 92 -11.30 -16.94 -20.12
N GLY A 93 -11.56 -18.06 -19.44
CA GLY A 93 -12.13 -19.27 -20.05
C GLY A 93 -11.23 -19.96 -21.08
N VAL A 94 -9.98 -19.53 -21.21
CA VAL A 94 -9.04 -20.03 -22.21
C VAL A 94 -7.72 -20.45 -21.57
N THR A 95 -7.57 -21.76 -21.35
CA THR A 95 -6.31 -22.46 -21.62
C THR A 95 -5.14 -22.34 -20.66
N SER A 96 -5.19 -21.79 -19.46
CA SER A 96 -4.06 -21.99 -18.56
C SER A 96 -4.41 -22.93 -17.41
N ASP A 97 -3.63 -23.99 -17.23
CA ASP A 97 -3.66 -24.85 -16.03
C ASP A 97 -3.18 -24.08 -14.77
N ARG A 98 -2.98 -22.77 -14.90
CA ARG A 98 -2.49 -21.89 -13.84
C ARG A 98 -3.58 -20.93 -13.41
N ARG A 99 -3.68 -20.73 -12.09
CA ARG A 99 -4.50 -19.69 -11.52
C ARG A 99 -3.75 -18.37 -11.58
N GLU A 100 -4.17 -17.48 -12.44
CA GLU A 100 -3.70 -16.09 -12.49
C GLU A 100 -4.63 -15.19 -11.68
N GLN A 101 -4.14 -14.05 -11.21
CA GLN A 101 -4.89 -13.12 -10.37
C GLN A 101 -5.24 -11.85 -11.15
N THR A 102 -6.33 -11.21 -10.75
CA THR A 102 -6.80 -9.95 -11.35
C THR A 102 -6.18 -8.76 -10.61
N ASN A 103 -5.74 -7.74 -11.35
CA ASN A 103 -5.55 -6.41 -10.81
C ASN A 103 -6.86 -5.63 -10.93
N GLY A 104 -7.42 -5.17 -9.81
CA GLY A 104 -8.72 -4.48 -9.75
C GLY A 104 -8.67 -2.99 -10.10
N ILE A 105 -7.47 -2.44 -10.36
CA ILE A 105 -7.26 -1.02 -10.69
C ILE A 105 -6.38 -0.86 -11.93
N THR A 106 -6.13 0.38 -12.35
CA THR A 106 -5.20 0.66 -13.45
C THR A 106 -3.77 0.23 -13.07
N ALA A 107 -2.98 -0.16 -14.06
CA ALA A 107 -1.57 -0.52 -13.87
C ALA A 107 -0.61 0.63 -14.25
N PHE A 108 -1.12 1.85 -14.25
CA PHE A 108 -0.39 3.04 -14.65
C PHE A 108 -0.19 3.99 -13.47
N VAL A 109 0.87 4.76 -13.50
CA VAL A 109 1.05 5.91 -12.61
C VAL A 109 0.19 7.06 -13.17
N ASP A 110 -1.13 6.94 -13.01
CA ASP A 110 -2.15 7.83 -13.60
C ASP A 110 -3.03 8.55 -12.57
N GLY A 111 -2.71 8.39 -11.27
CA GLY A 111 -3.46 8.99 -10.18
C GLY A 111 -4.82 8.35 -9.96
N SER A 112 -5.00 7.09 -10.34
CA SER A 112 -6.27 6.39 -10.11
C SER A 112 -6.62 6.27 -8.63
N ASN A 113 -5.62 6.23 -7.76
CA ASN A 113 -5.81 6.32 -6.30
C ASN A 113 -6.43 7.65 -5.85
N ILE A 114 -6.25 8.74 -6.63
CA ILE A 114 -6.85 10.06 -6.38
C ILE A 114 -8.24 10.14 -7.02
N TYR A 115 -8.36 9.71 -8.28
CA TYR A 115 -9.51 9.98 -9.15
C TYR A 115 -10.48 8.82 -9.34
N GLY A 116 -10.10 7.61 -8.92
CA GLY A 116 -10.81 6.37 -9.22
C GLY A 116 -10.31 5.66 -10.47
N SER A 117 -10.37 4.33 -10.45
CA SER A 117 -10.00 3.46 -11.58
C SER A 117 -11.17 3.19 -12.53
N ASP A 118 -12.36 3.67 -12.20
CA ASP A 118 -13.58 3.54 -13.01
C ASP A 118 -14.40 4.82 -13.01
N GLN A 119 -15.30 4.93 -13.97
CA GLN A 119 -16.11 6.13 -14.16
C GLN A 119 -17.09 6.39 -13.01
N VAL A 120 -17.59 5.35 -12.35
CA VAL A 120 -18.56 5.48 -11.24
C VAL A 120 -17.87 6.16 -10.07
N THR A 121 -16.68 5.69 -9.70
CA THR A 121 -15.86 6.28 -8.64
C THR A 121 -15.46 7.72 -9.00
N ALA A 122 -15.02 7.96 -10.24
CA ALA A 122 -14.65 9.30 -10.68
C ALA A 122 -15.82 10.30 -10.59
N ASP A 123 -17.01 9.91 -11.04
CA ASP A 123 -18.22 10.74 -10.96
C ASP A 123 -18.66 10.97 -9.52
N LEU A 124 -18.48 9.98 -8.65
CA LEU A 124 -18.81 10.07 -7.23
C LEU A 124 -17.98 11.14 -6.52
N LEU A 125 -16.71 11.29 -6.89
CA LEU A 125 -15.75 12.20 -6.25
C LEU A 125 -15.81 13.64 -6.78
N ARG A 126 -16.45 13.90 -7.93
CA ARG A 126 -16.55 15.23 -8.53
C ARG A 126 -17.59 16.10 -7.83
N SER A 127 -17.26 17.38 -7.64
CA SER A 127 -18.25 18.38 -7.19
C SER A 127 -19.22 18.78 -8.29
N ASN A 128 -18.80 18.65 -9.56
CA ASN A 128 -19.47 19.16 -10.77
C ASN A 128 -19.65 20.68 -10.76
N VAL A 129 -18.77 21.38 -10.09
CA VAL A 129 -18.74 22.85 -10.03
C VAL A 129 -17.30 23.33 -10.13
N GLY A 130 -16.98 24.09 -11.17
CA GLY A 130 -15.68 24.73 -11.35
C GLY A 130 -14.51 23.76 -11.51
N GLY A 131 -14.78 22.53 -11.94
CA GLY A 131 -13.78 21.47 -12.10
C GLY A 131 -13.22 20.92 -10.80
N GLU A 132 -13.81 21.23 -9.66
CA GLU A 132 -13.30 20.80 -8.35
C GLU A 132 -13.78 19.40 -7.98
N MET A 133 -13.01 18.73 -7.13
CA MET A 133 -13.41 17.50 -6.42
C MET A 133 -14.18 17.88 -5.15
N LYS A 134 -15.04 16.98 -4.70
CA LYS A 134 -15.76 17.11 -3.43
C LYS A 134 -14.79 17.13 -2.25
N VAL A 135 -15.15 17.88 -1.22
CA VAL A 135 -14.42 17.97 0.04
C VAL A 135 -15.38 17.96 1.22
N THR A 136 -14.86 17.60 2.37
CA THR A 136 -15.49 17.86 3.67
C THR A 136 -14.67 18.94 4.37
N SER A 137 -15.22 20.13 4.51
CA SER A 137 -14.51 21.24 5.17
C SER A 137 -14.54 21.08 6.69
N ARG A 138 -13.40 21.27 7.33
CA ARG A 138 -13.19 21.25 8.77
C ARG A 138 -12.35 22.46 9.19
N ASP A 139 -12.16 22.65 10.48
CA ASP A 139 -11.30 23.71 11.01
C ASP A 139 -9.83 23.53 10.58
N SER A 140 -9.39 22.29 10.37
CA SER A 140 -8.08 21.91 9.81
C SER A 140 -7.97 22.07 8.28
N GLY A 141 -9.01 22.60 7.62
CA GLY A 141 -9.09 22.77 6.17
C GLY A 141 -9.94 21.70 5.48
N ASP A 142 -9.82 21.65 4.15
CA ASP A 142 -10.55 20.70 3.33
C ASP A 142 -9.93 19.30 3.45
N LEU A 143 -10.75 18.33 3.81
CA LEU A 143 -10.42 16.90 3.90
C LEU A 143 -11.10 16.12 2.79
N LEU A 144 -10.83 14.82 2.71
CA LEU A 144 -11.54 13.91 1.80
C LEU A 144 -13.06 14.04 1.95
N PRO A 145 -13.85 13.84 0.90
CA PRO A 145 -15.31 13.85 1.02
C PRO A 145 -15.79 12.71 1.91
N VAL A 146 -16.75 12.99 2.76
CA VAL A 146 -17.53 11.95 3.47
C VAL A 146 -18.67 11.52 2.57
N ILE A 147 -18.67 10.24 2.17
CA ILE A 147 -19.68 9.60 1.34
C ILE A 147 -20.12 8.33 2.06
N GLU A 148 -21.42 8.14 2.28
CA GLU A 148 -21.98 7.02 3.03
C GLU A 148 -21.28 6.81 4.41
N ASP A 149 -21.10 7.93 5.12
CA ASP A 149 -20.50 8.02 6.47
C ASP A 149 -18.98 7.78 6.56
N PHE A 150 -18.27 7.62 5.43
CA PHE A 150 -16.84 7.37 5.42
C PHE A 150 -16.07 8.35 4.53
N TYR A 151 -14.85 8.72 4.95
CA TYR A 151 -13.93 9.44 4.09
C TYR A 151 -13.57 8.59 2.86
N THR A 152 -13.78 9.15 1.69
CA THR A 152 -13.70 8.42 0.41
C THR A 152 -12.72 9.08 -0.54
N ALA A 153 -11.95 8.29 -1.26
CA ALA A 153 -11.03 8.72 -2.31
C ALA A 153 -11.12 7.79 -3.54
N GLY A 154 -10.22 7.94 -4.49
CA GLY A 154 -10.16 7.09 -5.68
C GLY A 154 -9.82 5.63 -5.41
N ASP A 155 -9.16 5.34 -4.29
CA ASP A 155 -8.86 3.99 -3.84
C ASP A 155 -9.60 3.65 -2.54
N VAL A 156 -10.13 2.45 -2.46
CA VAL A 156 -10.95 1.98 -1.32
C VAL A 156 -10.14 1.86 -0.01
N ARG A 157 -8.83 1.79 -0.08
CA ARG A 157 -7.92 1.68 1.07
C ARG A 157 -7.54 3.04 1.67
N ALA A 158 -8.05 4.14 1.13
CA ALA A 158 -7.65 5.52 1.49
C ALA A 158 -7.71 5.83 2.99
N ARG A 159 -8.57 5.15 3.75
CA ARG A 159 -8.75 5.36 5.19
C ARG A 159 -8.14 4.26 6.08
N GLU A 160 -7.37 3.36 5.50
CA GLU A 160 -6.80 2.22 6.25
C GLU A 160 -5.93 2.71 7.41
N MET A 161 -5.20 3.80 7.20
CA MET A 161 -4.40 4.45 8.24
C MET A 161 -4.30 5.97 8.01
N PRO A 162 -4.11 6.78 9.08
CA PRO A 162 -4.15 8.24 8.98
C PRO A 162 -3.16 8.84 7.98
N GLY A 163 -1.95 8.31 7.88
CA GLY A 163 -0.94 8.77 6.92
C GLY A 163 -1.37 8.58 5.47
N LEU A 164 -2.15 7.54 5.19
CA LEU A 164 -2.69 7.29 3.87
C LEU A 164 -3.81 8.30 3.55
N SER A 165 -4.76 8.52 4.48
CA SER A 165 -5.79 9.54 4.34
C SER A 165 -5.20 10.93 4.10
N ILE A 166 -4.09 11.26 4.79
CA ILE A 166 -3.34 12.50 4.60
C ILE A 166 -2.78 12.58 3.18
N SER A 167 -2.17 11.51 2.68
CA SER A 167 -1.61 11.47 1.32
C SER A 167 -2.67 11.72 0.27
N HIS A 168 -3.82 11.06 0.35
CA HIS A 168 -4.96 11.31 -0.52
C HIS A 168 -5.47 12.76 -0.44
N THR A 169 -5.53 13.33 0.76
CA THR A 169 -5.99 14.70 0.98
C THR A 169 -5.05 15.74 0.35
N ILE A 170 -3.74 15.53 0.45
CA ILE A 170 -2.76 16.43 -0.17
C ILE A 170 -3.02 16.55 -1.68
N TRP A 171 -3.21 15.44 -2.38
CA TRP A 171 -3.44 15.44 -3.81
C TRP A 171 -4.83 15.94 -4.20
N LEU A 172 -5.85 15.69 -3.38
CA LEU A 172 -7.17 16.30 -3.54
C LEU A 172 -7.10 17.84 -3.41
N ARG A 173 -6.40 18.34 -2.39
CA ARG A 173 -6.20 19.79 -2.20
C ARG A 173 -5.43 20.41 -3.36
N GLU A 174 -4.43 19.71 -3.88
CA GLU A 174 -3.66 20.17 -5.04
C GLU A 174 -4.52 20.24 -6.30
N HIS A 175 -5.37 19.23 -6.57
CA HIS A 175 -6.32 19.28 -7.67
C HIS A 175 -7.23 20.52 -7.56
N ASN A 176 -7.83 20.73 -6.40
CA ASN A 176 -8.75 21.87 -6.21
C ASN A 176 -8.03 23.22 -6.28
N ARG A 177 -6.78 23.29 -5.83
CA ARG A 177 -5.94 24.51 -5.99
C ARG A 177 -5.72 24.83 -7.48
N ILE A 178 -5.37 23.84 -8.29
CA ILE A 178 -5.15 24.00 -9.73
C ILE A 178 -6.46 24.34 -10.45
N ALA A 179 -7.56 23.64 -10.13
CA ALA A 179 -8.87 23.92 -10.69
C ALA A 179 -9.27 25.40 -10.49
N LYS A 180 -9.12 25.91 -9.26
CA LYS A 180 -9.37 27.33 -8.93
C LYS A 180 -8.52 28.31 -9.76
N LEU A 181 -7.26 28.00 -10.02
CA LEU A 181 -6.42 28.81 -10.88
C LEU A 181 -6.90 28.81 -12.34
N LEU A 182 -7.35 27.65 -12.83
CA LEU A 182 -7.82 27.50 -14.21
C LEU A 182 -9.15 28.21 -14.46
N GLN A 183 -10.00 28.38 -13.44
CA GLN A 183 -11.24 29.15 -13.52
C GLN A 183 -11.04 30.62 -13.94
N ALA A 184 -9.81 31.15 -13.84
CA ALA A 184 -9.49 32.48 -14.36
C ALA A 184 -9.53 32.56 -15.89
N THR A 185 -9.39 31.42 -16.59
CA THR A 185 -9.29 31.38 -18.06
C THR A 185 -10.28 30.41 -18.72
N LEU A 186 -10.78 29.44 -17.98
CA LEU A 186 -11.74 28.42 -18.44
C LEU A 186 -13.04 28.59 -17.66
N THR A 187 -14.16 28.24 -18.30
CA THR A 187 -15.51 28.37 -17.69
C THR A 187 -16.31 27.08 -17.68
N ASP A 188 -15.93 26.12 -18.49
CA ASP A 188 -16.58 24.81 -18.55
C ASP A 188 -16.03 23.90 -17.44
N ASP A 189 -16.92 23.28 -16.67
CA ASP A 189 -16.57 22.44 -15.54
C ASP A 189 -15.72 21.24 -15.94
N GLU A 190 -16.11 20.55 -17.01
CA GLU A 190 -15.39 19.38 -17.50
C GLU A 190 -14.00 19.74 -18.04
N GLU A 191 -13.91 20.85 -18.78
CA GLU A 191 -12.63 21.32 -19.32
C GLU A 191 -11.66 21.69 -18.20
N ILE A 192 -12.13 22.37 -17.15
CA ILE A 192 -11.32 22.71 -15.97
C ILE A 192 -10.87 21.44 -15.26
N TYR A 193 -11.81 20.51 -14.98
CA TYR A 193 -11.49 19.26 -14.29
C TYR A 193 -10.42 18.45 -15.03
N GLN A 194 -10.59 18.23 -16.31
CA GLN A 194 -9.65 17.44 -17.10
C GLN A 194 -8.28 18.13 -17.25
N ALA A 195 -8.27 19.47 -17.32
CA ALA A 195 -7.01 20.22 -17.34
C ALA A 195 -6.28 20.12 -15.99
N ALA A 196 -6.99 20.29 -14.88
CA ALA A 196 -6.43 20.13 -13.53
C ALA A 196 -5.90 18.72 -13.31
N ARG A 197 -6.70 17.69 -13.65
CA ARG A 197 -6.28 16.28 -13.55
C ARG A 197 -4.99 16.00 -14.32
N ARG A 198 -4.85 16.49 -15.55
CA ARG A 198 -3.62 16.29 -16.33
C ARG A 198 -2.40 16.92 -15.69
N ILE A 199 -2.55 18.10 -15.06
CA ILE A 199 -1.45 18.76 -14.36
C ILE A 199 -1.06 17.96 -13.11
N VAL A 200 -2.03 17.59 -12.27
CA VAL A 200 -1.79 16.81 -11.05
C VAL A 200 -1.14 15.46 -11.38
N VAL A 201 -1.61 14.76 -12.42
CA VAL A 201 -1.00 13.49 -12.84
C VAL A 201 0.45 13.71 -13.30
N ALA A 202 0.74 14.79 -14.00
CA ALA A 202 2.13 15.12 -14.39
C ALA A 202 3.01 15.43 -13.16
N GLU A 203 2.49 16.15 -12.18
CA GLU A 203 3.18 16.40 -10.89
C GLU A 203 3.40 15.10 -10.12
N TRP A 204 2.37 14.25 -10.04
CA TRP A 204 2.44 12.92 -9.44
C TRP A 204 3.55 12.08 -10.08
N GLN A 205 3.54 11.95 -11.40
CA GLN A 205 4.58 11.23 -12.14
C GLN A 205 5.97 11.83 -11.92
N ASN A 206 6.08 13.16 -11.89
CA ASN A 206 7.36 13.82 -11.62
C ASN A 206 7.92 13.50 -10.24
N VAL A 207 7.08 13.45 -9.22
CA VAL A 207 7.50 13.05 -7.85
C VAL A 207 7.88 11.57 -7.82
N VAL A 208 7.07 10.69 -8.44
CA VAL A 208 7.35 9.25 -8.50
C VAL A 208 8.69 8.98 -9.18
N TYR A 209 8.87 9.45 -10.40
CA TYR A 209 10.07 9.12 -11.21
C TYR A 209 11.28 9.98 -10.85
N GLY A 210 11.08 11.25 -10.50
CA GLY A 210 12.17 12.18 -10.23
C GLY A 210 12.71 12.13 -8.80
N GLN A 211 11.92 11.65 -7.83
CA GLN A 211 12.29 11.65 -6.43
C GLN A 211 12.18 10.27 -5.78
N TYR A 212 10.97 9.70 -5.73
CA TYR A 212 10.72 8.46 -5.00
C TYR A 212 11.52 7.28 -5.54
N MET A 213 11.49 7.06 -6.84
CA MET A 213 12.22 5.94 -7.46
C MET A 213 13.74 6.09 -7.28
N THR A 214 14.26 7.31 -7.31
CA THR A 214 15.67 7.59 -7.03
C THR A 214 16.03 7.26 -5.58
N GLU A 215 15.16 7.60 -4.63
CA GLU A 215 15.35 7.28 -3.21
C GLU A 215 15.35 5.76 -2.96
N VAL A 216 14.45 5.03 -3.61
CA VAL A 216 14.28 3.59 -3.41
C VAL A 216 15.32 2.76 -4.16
N LEU A 217 15.64 3.11 -5.40
CA LEU A 217 16.49 2.32 -6.29
C LEU A 217 17.93 2.84 -6.39
N GLY A 218 18.19 4.06 -5.94
CA GLY A 218 19.48 4.75 -6.06
C GLY A 218 19.55 5.69 -7.27
N GLU A 219 20.47 6.65 -7.21
CA GLU A 219 20.58 7.75 -8.19
C GLU A 219 20.84 7.28 -9.63
N ASP A 220 21.52 6.16 -9.82
CA ASP A 220 21.89 5.64 -11.15
C ASP A 220 20.80 4.76 -11.78
N SER A 221 19.67 4.54 -11.09
CA SER A 221 18.69 3.54 -11.52
C SER A 221 17.72 4.03 -12.60
N LEU A 222 17.51 5.33 -12.70
CA LEU A 222 16.58 5.96 -13.64
C LEU A 222 17.24 7.18 -14.29
N GLU A 223 17.88 6.98 -15.43
CA GLU A 223 18.24 8.07 -16.33
C GLU A 223 17.23 8.11 -17.49
N PRO A 224 16.11 8.83 -17.37
CA PRO A 224 15.21 9.02 -18.48
C PRO A 224 15.96 9.76 -19.59
N LYS A 225 15.90 9.24 -20.81
CA LYS A 225 16.52 9.91 -21.94
C LYS A 225 15.78 11.22 -22.23
N GLU A 226 16.54 12.32 -22.35
CA GLU A 226 16.00 13.65 -22.58
C GLU A 226 15.11 13.75 -23.84
N ASP A 227 15.31 12.86 -24.83
CA ASP A 227 14.56 12.82 -26.07
C ASP A 227 13.26 12.02 -26.02
N GLY A 228 12.89 11.48 -24.85
CA GLY A 228 11.70 10.63 -24.66
C GLY A 228 11.76 9.29 -25.39
N SER A 229 12.96 8.87 -25.86
CA SER A 229 13.13 7.61 -26.61
C SER A 229 12.90 6.36 -25.76
N ASP A 230 12.73 6.51 -24.44
CA ASP A 230 12.41 5.40 -23.53
C ASP A 230 10.95 4.96 -23.61
N TYR A 231 10.05 5.82 -24.09
CA TYR A 231 8.65 5.43 -24.26
C TYR A 231 8.51 4.40 -25.39
N LYS A 232 7.96 3.25 -25.05
CA LYS A 232 7.66 2.16 -25.97
C LYS A 232 6.18 1.82 -25.88
N TRP A 233 5.41 2.25 -26.86
CA TRP A 233 3.97 2.01 -26.93
C TRP A 233 3.56 0.54 -26.88
N SER A 234 4.49 -0.37 -27.20
CA SER A 234 4.29 -1.82 -27.22
C SER A 234 4.70 -2.52 -25.90
N THR A 235 5.17 -1.75 -24.91
CA THR A 235 5.49 -2.31 -23.59
C THR A 235 4.19 -2.62 -22.86
N ASP A 236 4.06 -3.85 -22.37
CA ASP A 236 2.94 -4.26 -21.52
C ASP A 236 3.06 -3.54 -20.18
N PRO A 237 2.06 -2.72 -19.78
CA PRO A 237 2.10 -1.97 -18.53
C PRO A 237 1.65 -2.78 -17.32
N GLN A 238 1.23 -4.04 -17.49
CA GLN A 238 0.72 -4.85 -16.38
C GLN A 238 1.78 -5.03 -15.30
N MET A 239 1.38 -4.86 -14.05
CA MET A 239 2.24 -5.19 -12.92
C MET A 239 2.45 -6.71 -12.85
N THR A 240 3.70 -7.12 -12.69
CA THR A 240 3.99 -8.54 -12.53
C THR A 240 3.48 -9.03 -11.18
N ASN A 241 3.08 -10.29 -11.15
CA ASN A 241 2.56 -10.93 -9.92
C ASN A 241 3.59 -10.88 -8.78
N GLU A 242 4.86 -11.08 -9.09
CA GLU A 242 5.98 -11.01 -8.14
C GLU A 242 6.14 -9.63 -7.54
N PHE A 243 5.97 -8.60 -8.35
CA PHE A 243 6.07 -7.21 -7.90
C PHE A 243 4.94 -6.90 -6.91
N ALA A 244 3.69 -7.08 -7.31
CA ALA A 244 2.52 -6.77 -6.50
C ALA A 244 2.44 -7.60 -5.21
N THR A 245 2.85 -8.87 -5.27
CA THR A 245 2.64 -9.82 -4.16
C THR A 245 3.83 -9.93 -3.21
N ALA A 246 5.04 -9.59 -3.66
CA ALA A 246 6.25 -9.72 -2.87
C ALA A 246 7.15 -8.47 -2.91
N ALA A 247 7.69 -8.09 -4.07
CA ALA A 247 8.75 -7.10 -4.14
C ALA A 247 8.30 -5.71 -3.63
N PHE A 248 7.12 -5.23 -4.02
CA PHE A 248 6.64 -3.92 -3.60
C PHE A 248 6.09 -3.88 -2.17
N ARG A 249 6.06 -5.02 -1.47
CA ARG A 249 5.75 -5.11 -0.03
C ARG A 249 6.96 -4.88 0.88
N TYR A 250 8.11 -4.54 0.31
CA TYR A 250 9.34 -4.25 1.06
C TYR A 250 9.15 -3.19 2.15
N GLY A 251 8.27 -2.21 1.89
CA GLY A 251 7.98 -1.11 2.80
C GLY A 251 7.34 -1.52 4.13
N HIS A 252 6.84 -2.75 4.26
CA HIS A 252 6.23 -3.22 5.51
C HIS A 252 7.22 -3.21 6.69
N SER A 253 8.52 -3.48 6.45
CA SER A 253 9.55 -3.38 7.48
C SER A 253 9.90 -1.93 7.85
N MET A 254 9.56 -0.98 6.99
CA MET A 254 9.85 0.44 7.21
C MET A 254 8.79 1.17 8.05
N ILE A 255 7.68 0.50 8.37
CA ILE A 255 6.57 1.09 9.10
C ILE A 255 6.91 1.19 10.59
N GLN A 256 6.70 2.38 11.16
CA GLN A 256 6.76 2.62 12.60
C GLN A 256 5.48 2.17 13.28
N THR A 257 5.60 1.57 14.47
CA THR A 257 4.44 1.21 15.30
C THR A 257 3.93 2.36 16.16
N THR A 258 4.73 3.42 16.30
CA THR A 258 4.34 4.65 16.99
C THR A 258 4.29 5.81 16.00
N ILE A 259 3.12 6.42 15.87
CA ILE A 259 2.92 7.65 15.09
C ILE A 259 3.12 8.82 16.02
N THR A 260 4.24 9.52 15.89
CA THR A 260 4.53 10.73 16.67
C THR A 260 4.11 11.97 15.90
N MET A 261 3.36 12.83 16.55
CA MET A 261 2.89 14.11 16.02
C MET A 261 3.82 15.23 16.46
N LEU A 262 4.14 16.12 15.53
CA LEU A 262 4.98 17.28 15.79
C LEU A 262 4.17 18.59 15.64
N ALA A 263 4.58 19.62 16.37
CA ALA A 263 3.97 20.94 16.25
C ALA A 263 4.22 21.55 14.86
N VAL A 264 3.23 22.23 14.31
CA VAL A 264 3.29 22.82 12.97
C VAL A 264 4.33 23.94 12.87
N ASP A 265 4.50 24.69 13.96
CA ASP A 265 5.41 25.83 14.04
C ASP A 265 6.80 25.47 14.58
N ASP A 266 6.95 24.25 15.10
CA ASP A 266 8.23 23.73 15.61
C ASP A 266 8.32 22.20 15.44
N ALA A 267 8.91 21.77 14.36
CA ALA A 267 9.10 20.35 14.03
C ALA A 267 10.01 19.57 15.03
N THR A 268 10.52 20.22 16.06
CA THR A 268 11.28 19.55 17.14
C THR A 268 10.42 19.29 18.39
N THR A 269 9.23 19.86 18.44
CA THR A 269 8.30 19.72 19.57
C THR A 269 7.28 18.63 19.30
N GLU A 270 7.34 17.55 20.09
CA GLU A 270 6.31 16.51 20.10
C GLU A 270 5.04 17.05 20.81
N VAL A 271 3.89 16.88 20.16
CA VAL A 271 2.57 17.25 20.70
C VAL A 271 1.71 16.04 21.04
N GLY A 272 2.15 14.84 20.72
CA GLY A 272 1.52 13.59 21.07
C GLY A 272 2.05 12.42 20.26
N SER A 273 1.71 11.21 20.68
CA SER A 273 2.05 9.98 19.96
C SER A 273 0.97 8.92 20.16
N TYR A 274 0.82 8.04 19.17
CA TYR A 274 -0.16 6.96 19.15
C TYR A 274 0.47 5.67 18.67
N ASN A 275 -0.03 4.54 19.17
CA ASN A 275 0.32 3.26 18.56
C ASN A 275 -0.46 3.10 17.24
N LEU A 276 0.18 2.57 16.25
CA LEU A 276 -0.44 2.29 14.95
C LEU A 276 -1.66 1.37 15.10
N ARG A 277 -1.59 0.38 16.01
CA ARG A 277 -2.68 -0.55 16.31
C ARG A 277 -3.98 0.10 16.77
N ASP A 278 -3.93 1.33 17.26
CA ASP A 278 -5.08 2.03 17.84
C ASP A 278 -5.77 2.97 16.84
N VAL A 279 -5.19 3.17 15.65
CA VAL A 279 -5.62 4.20 14.69
C VAL A 279 -5.94 3.69 13.28
N PHE A 280 -6.00 2.38 13.07
CA PHE A 280 -6.50 1.82 11.83
C PHE A 280 -7.98 2.16 11.64
N PHE A 281 -8.34 2.74 10.49
CA PHE A 281 -9.71 3.15 10.14
C PHE A 281 -10.35 4.18 11.09
N GLU A 282 -9.53 4.90 11.87
CA GLU A 282 -9.99 5.93 12.82
C GLU A 282 -10.05 7.30 12.16
N ASP A 283 -11.18 7.59 11.52
CA ASP A 283 -11.41 8.83 10.77
C ASP A 283 -11.30 10.08 11.66
N GLY A 284 -11.80 10.04 12.91
CA GLY A 284 -11.71 11.15 13.84
C GLY A 284 -10.27 11.52 14.20
N PHE A 285 -9.37 10.53 14.29
CA PHE A 285 -7.96 10.78 14.54
C PHE A 285 -7.29 11.57 13.41
N TYR A 286 -7.55 11.20 12.17
CA TYR A 286 -7.09 11.91 10.99
C TYR A 286 -7.66 13.35 10.92
N GLU A 287 -8.95 13.49 11.21
CA GLU A 287 -9.69 14.75 11.16
C GLU A 287 -9.12 15.81 12.13
N ASP A 288 -8.84 15.39 13.36
CA ASP A 288 -8.39 16.27 14.44
C ASP A 288 -6.90 16.61 14.41
N ASN A 289 -6.08 15.76 13.77
CA ASN A 289 -4.62 15.82 13.91
C ASN A 289 -3.86 15.91 12.58
N PHE A 290 -4.52 16.27 11.48
CA PHE A 290 -3.98 16.25 10.11
C PHE A 290 -2.56 16.86 10.01
N ASP A 291 -2.43 18.14 10.39
CA ASP A 291 -1.17 18.87 10.23
C ASP A 291 -0.06 18.33 11.14
N ASN A 292 -0.40 17.96 12.38
CA ASN A 292 0.58 17.42 13.34
C ASN A 292 1.08 16.02 12.95
N ILE A 293 0.20 15.17 12.42
CA ILE A 293 0.61 13.88 11.87
C ILE A 293 1.51 14.07 10.65
N LEU A 294 1.12 14.95 9.71
CA LEU A 294 1.91 15.27 8.54
C LEU A 294 3.31 15.76 8.93
N MET A 295 3.41 16.66 9.92
CA MET A 295 4.70 17.12 10.43
C MET A 295 5.55 15.98 10.99
N GLY A 296 4.96 15.03 11.70
CA GLY A 296 5.64 13.82 12.15
C GLY A 296 6.13 12.95 10.98
N LEU A 297 5.26 12.71 10.00
CA LEU A 297 5.59 11.88 8.82
C LEU A 297 6.78 12.41 8.02
N ILE A 298 6.86 13.72 7.80
CA ILE A 298 7.92 14.34 6.97
C ILE A 298 9.23 14.60 7.72
N ASN A 299 9.22 14.67 9.05
CA ASN A 299 10.39 15.04 9.84
C ASN A 299 11.01 13.87 10.63
N LEU A 300 10.28 12.80 10.88
CA LEU A 300 10.79 11.67 11.66
C LEU A 300 11.21 10.51 10.76
N PRO A 301 12.25 9.75 11.18
CA PRO A 301 12.76 8.66 10.37
C PRO A 301 11.80 7.47 10.32
N ALA A 302 11.65 6.86 9.14
CA ALA A 302 11.08 5.53 9.01
C ALA A 302 11.94 4.47 9.71
N GLN A 303 11.48 3.22 9.77
CA GLN A 303 12.35 2.09 10.07
C GLN A 303 13.25 1.77 8.88
N THR A 304 14.35 1.09 9.13
CA THR A 304 15.23 0.56 8.08
C THR A 304 14.52 -0.55 7.31
N ASN A 305 14.76 -0.62 6.01
CA ASN A 305 14.31 -1.76 5.20
C ASN A 305 15.17 -2.97 5.54
N ASP A 306 14.68 -3.85 6.40
CA ASP A 306 15.38 -5.05 6.88
C ASP A 306 14.40 -6.19 7.22
N ALA A 307 14.82 -7.15 8.01
CA ALA A 307 13.98 -8.26 8.44
C ALA A 307 13.11 -7.94 9.68
N ASN A 308 13.25 -6.75 10.29
CA ASN A 308 12.45 -6.41 11.45
C ASN A 308 11.09 -5.84 11.02
N VAL A 309 10.03 -6.24 11.72
CA VAL A 309 8.66 -5.74 11.50
C VAL A 309 8.00 -5.54 12.85
N GLY A 310 7.42 -4.38 13.07
CA GLY A 310 6.82 -3.99 14.34
C GLY A 310 5.65 -4.88 14.78
N GLU A 311 5.46 -5.01 16.09
CA GLU A 311 4.39 -5.85 16.65
C GLU A 311 2.99 -5.44 16.26
N ASP A 312 2.75 -4.15 15.99
CA ASP A 312 1.45 -3.66 15.54
C ASP A 312 1.05 -4.25 14.19
N LEU A 313 2.02 -4.72 13.40
CA LEU A 313 1.78 -5.37 12.11
C LEU A 313 1.77 -6.89 12.20
N THR A 314 2.52 -7.49 13.15
CA THR A 314 2.66 -8.95 13.24
C THR A 314 1.73 -9.59 14.27
N ASN A 315 1.29 -8.81 15.27
CA ASN A 315 0.45 -9.31 16.36
C ASN A 315 -0.89 -8.56 16.47
N HIS A 316 -0.95 -7.28 16.04
CA HIS A 316 -2.08 -6.40 16.33
C HIS A 316 -2.68 -5.73 15.09
N LEU A 317 -2.35 -6.19 13.89
CA LEU A 317 -2.92 -5.60 12.68
C LEU A 317 -4.46 -5.66 12.75
N PHE A 318 -5.10 -4.48 12.67
CA PHE A 318 -6.57 -4.29 12.73
C PHE A 318 -7.24 -4.71 14.04
N ALA A 319 -6.48 -4.81 15.13
CA ALA A 319 -7.03 -5.23 16.43
C ALA A 319 -8.14 -4.30 16.93
N ASN A 320 -8.04 -2.99 16.68
CA ASN A 320 -9.03 -1.99 17.09
C ASN A 320 -10.39 -2.13 16.36
N VAL A 321 -10.43 -2.74 15.19
CA VAL A 321 -11.68 -2.95 14.42
C VAL A 321 -12.28 -4.35 14.54
N GLY A 322 -11.82 -5.12 15.52
CA GLY A 322 -12.47 -6.36 15.95
C GLY A 322 -11.90 -7.64 15.38
N PHE A 323 -10.86 -7.59 14.55
CA PHE A 323 -10.10 -8.79 14.18
C PHE A 323 -8.61 -8.52 14.22
N THR A 324 -7.84 -9.50 14.65
CA THR A 324 -6.39 -9.39 14.77
C THR A 324 -5.73 -10.35 13.80
N THR A 325 -4.72 -9.87 13.06
CA THR A 325 -3.99 -10.72 12.11
C THR A 325 -2.49 -10.36 12.07
N ASP A 326 -1.73 -11.08 11.25
CA ASP A 326 -0.29 -10.91 11.04
C ASP A 326 -0.03 -10.55 9.57
N LEU A 327 0.43 -9.33 9.32
CA LEU A 327 0.70 -8.83 7.96
C LEU A 327 1.74 -9.67 7.23
N VAL A 328 2.81 -10.07 7.92
CA VAL A 328 3.89 -10.86 7.31
C VAL A 328 3.41 -12.28 7.00
N ALA A 329 2.66 -12.90 7.92
CA ALA A 329 2.06 -14.19 7.66
C ALA A 329 1.07 -14.13 6.48
N ARG A 330 0.27 -13.06 6.37
CA ARG A 330 -0.60 -12.81 5.21
C ARG A 330 0.21 -12.66 3.93
N ASN A 331 1.33 -11.93 3.93
CA ASN A 331 2.19 -11.78 2.75
C ASN A 331 2.76 -13.12 2.29
N LEU A 332 3.27 -13.93 3.22
CA LEU A 332 3.76 -15.28 2.94
C LEU A 332 2.67 -16.18 2.37
N GLN A 333 1.48 -16.13 2.96
CA GLN A 333 0.33 -16.92 2.50
C GLN A 333 -0.15 -16.47 1.13
N ARG A 334 -0.15 -15.15 0.86
CA ARG A 334 -0.48 -14.56 -0.44
C ARG A 334 0.51 -15.00 -1.53
N GLY A 335 1.80 -15.00 -1.24
CA GLY A 335 2.81 -15.54 -2.16
C GLY A 335 2.59 -17.03 -2.48
N ARG A 336 2.09 -17.83 -1.51
CA ARG A 336 1.72 -19.24 -1.72
C ARG A 336 0.44 -19.38 -2.55
N ASP A 337 -0.56 -18.53 -2.29
CA ASP A 337 -1.80 -18.46 -3.08
C ASP A 337 -1.50 -18.15 -4.54
N HIS A 338 -0.63 -17.18 -4.79
CA HIS A 338 -0.22 -16.75 -6.13
C HIS A 338 0.80 -17.69 -6.79
N GLY A 339 1.24 -18.74 -6.09
CA GLY A 339 2.17 -19.73 -6.64
C GLY A 339 3.58 -19.19 -6.89
N LEU A 340 4.00 -18.14 -6.18
CA LEU A 340 5.33 -17.57 -6.33
C LEU A 340 6.41 -18.59 -6.01
N PRO A 341 7.40 -18.81 -6.88
CA PRO A 341 8.58 -19.60 -6.57
C PRO A 341 9.45 -18.90 -5.51
N GLY A 342 10.38 -19.65 -4.93
CA GLY A 342 11.35 -19.06 -4.01
C GLY A 342 12.29 -18.07 -4.70
N PHE A 343 12.81 -17.09 -3.93
CA PHE A 343 13.75 -16.05 -4.41
C PHE A 343 14.87 -16.60 -5.28
N CYS A 344 15.47 -17.72 -4.91
CA CYS A 344 16.53 -18.36 -5.70
C CYS A 344 16.14 -18.67 -7.14
N CYS A 345 14.87 -19.00 -7.39
CA CYS A 345 14.43 -19.31 -8.76
C CYS A 345 14.42 -18.04 -9.62
N TYR A 346 14.06 -16.91 -9.03
CA TYR A 346 14.13 -15.60 -9.71
C TYR A 346 15.58 -15.19 -9.92
N TYR A 347 16.41 -15.27 -8.89
CA TYR A 347 17.82 -14.90 -8.98
C TYR A 347 18.55 -15.66 -10.09
N LYS A 348 18.41 -17.00 -10.16
CA LYS A 348 18.97 -17.79 -11.24
C LYS A 348 18.52 -17.36 -12.62
N LYS A 349 17.24 -17.05 -12.76
CA LYS A 349 16.66 -16.65 -14.04
C LYS A 349 17.12 -15.26 -14.49
N MET A 350 17.33 -14.34 -13.56
CA MET A 350 17.70 -12.96 -13.85
C MET A 350 19.20 -12.74 -13.98
N ALA A 351 20.01 -13.44 -13.18
CA ALA A 351 21.46 -13.29 -13.16
C ALA A 351 22.18 -14.17 -14.19
N ASP A 352 21.46 -15.05 -14.91
CA ASP A 352 22.03 -16.06 -15.83
C ASP A 352 23.17 -16.86 -15.18
N ASP A 353 23.03 -17.18 -13.87
CA ASP A 353 24.07 -17.72 -13.02
C ASP A 353 23.72 -19.13 -12.53
N ASP A 354 24.75 -20.00 -12.44
CA ASP A 354 24.67 -21.34 -11.84
C ASP A 354 24.60 -21.31 -10.30
N PHE A 355 24.02 -20.25 -9.71
CA PHE A 355 23.86 -20.11 -8.26
C PHE A 355 23.17 -21.32 -7.63
N ASP A 356 23.84 -22.01 -6.71
CA ASP A 356 23.31 -23.18 -6.04
C ASP A 356 22.38 -22.82 -4.88
N CYS A 357 21.09 -22.76 -5.14
CA CYS A 357 20.06 -22.51 -4.16
C CYS A 357 19.93 -23.60 -3.06
N THR A 358 20.65 -24.70 -3.15
CA THR A 358 20.61 -25.76 -2.14
C THR A 358 21.56 -25.49 -0.96
N GLN A 359 22.52 -24.59 -1.14
CA GLN A 359 23.57 -24.30 -0.14
C GLN A 359 23.20 -23.18 0.86
N GLY A 360 21.97 -22.65 0.81
CA GLY A 360 21.57 -21.52 1.66
C GLY A 360 22.15 -20.17 1.21
N TRP A 361 21.71 -19.11 1.83
CA TRP A 361 22.24 -17.77 1.62
C TRP A 361 23.71 -17.70 2.10
N ASP A 362 24.63 -17.56 1.17
CA ASP A 362 25.99 -17.15 1.49
C ASP A 362 25.98 -15.62 1.65
N ARG A 363 26.41 -15.15 2.82
CA ARG A 363 26.41 -13.73 3.24
C ARG A 363 27.34 -12.82 2.42
N ARG A 364 27.55 -13.08 1.16
CA ARG A 364 28.42 -12.28 0.28
C ARG A 364 27.81 -10.97 -0.21
N TYR A 365 26.56 -10.67 0.20
CA TYR A 365 25.82 -9.47 -0.20
C TYR A 365 25.20 -8.73 1.02
N GLU A 366 25.89 -8.72 2.16
CA GLU A 366 25.61 -7.80 3.26
C GLU A 366 26.24 -6.43 3.03
#